data_8cb90909a899c103da4f56bd748c8c87
#
_entry.id   8cb90909a899c103da4f56bd748c8c87
#
_cell.length_a   1.000
_cell.length_b   1.000
_cell.length_c   1.000
_cell.angle_alpha   90.00
_cell.angle_beta   90.00
_cell.angle_gamma   90.00
#
_symmetry.space_group_name_H-M   'P 1'
#
loop_
_entity.id
_entity.type
_entity.pdbx_description
1 polymer ?
#
loop_
_entity_poly.entity_id
_entity_poly.type
_entity_poly.pdbx_seq_one_letter_code
_entity_poly.pdbx_strand_id
1 'polypeptide(L)'
;MKIAWTPDLTVARYLWALARDDRNWGGDDPPGVVYFYAPGRHGEHAETFLSGFNGILQIDGYPGYNRLARPSRKGGDPIVVAHCWAHARRKLKEIFDRDGSEIAAEGLHQITEIYAIEKDIRGTSPGQRLSARQARSAPLVAAFGTWLHAQRGRVSPKSRLGEKLAYIANHWDGLQTFLTDGRVEIDSNNVENLVRPIALNRKNALFAGHDEGGAAWGRLASLVETCKINNVEPFAYLKSTHEAIAAGHPKSRIDDLLPWNFQPSS
;
A
#
# COMPACT_ATOMS: atom_id res chain seq x y z
N MET A 1 -0.59 3.02 3.86
CA MET A 1 -1.13 2.76 5.23
C MET A 1 -0.44 3.62 6.26
N LYS A 2 -1.15 4.05 7.29
CA LYS A 2 -0.65 4.95 8.33
C LYS A 2 -0.54 4.25 9.65
N ILE A 3 0.57 4.51 10.35
CA ILE A 3 0.71 4.12 11.75
C ILE A 3 0.71 5.40 12.57
N ALA A 4 -0.28 5.56 13.47
CA ALA A 4 -0.27 6.61 14.45
C ALA A 4 0.66 6.20 15.60
N TRP A 5 1.60 7.07 15.95
CA TRP A 5 2.51 6.91 17.06
C TRP A 5 2.31 8.05 18.05
N THR A 6 2.06 7.74 19.31
CA THR A 6 1.83 8.73 20.35
C THR A 6 2.90 8.58 21.42
N PRO A 7 3.91 9.44 21.46
CA PRO A 7 4.85 9.50 22.60
C PRO A 7 4.35 10.35 23.77
N ASP A 8 3.43 11.25 23.50
CA ASP A 8 2.76 12.04 24.52
C ASP A 8 1.25 11.89 24.31
N LEU A 9 0.47 11.83 25.37
CA LEU A 9 -0.99 11.67 25.34
C LEU A 9 -1.72 12.75 24.53
N THR A 10 -1.00 13.78 24.08
CA THR A 10 -1.56 14.94 23.41
C THR A 10 -1.29 15.05 21.90
N VAL A 11 -0.25 14.39 21.34
CA VAL A 11 0.12 14.59 19.91
C VAL A 11 0.47 13.29 19.20
N ALA A 12 -0.42 12.84 18.29
CA ALA A 12 -0.17 11.67 17.43
C ALA A 12 0.89 11.99 16.35
N ARG A 13 1.89 11.14 16.20
CA ARG A 13 2.90 11.16 15.14
C ARG A 13 2.67 10.00 14.18
N TYR A 14 3.15 10.12 12.94
CA TYR A 14 2.83 9.16 11.88
C TYR A 14 4.07 8.74 11.11
N LEU A 15 4.18 7.45 10.81
CA LEU A 15 5.04 6.94 9.76
C LEU A 15 4.19 6.59 8.54
N TRP A 16 4.61 7.10 7.39
CA TRP A 16 4.03 6.79 6.10
C TRP A 16 4.92 5.77 5.41
N ALA A 17 4.35 4.73 4.84
CA ALA A 17 5.09 3.71 4.11
C ALA A 17 4.81 3.83 2.62
N LEU A 18 5.87 3.86 1.82
CA LEU A 18 5.83 3.68 0.38
C LEU A 18 6.64 2.43 0.05
N ALA A 19 6.08 1.54 -0.76
CA ALA A 19 6.77 0.33 -1.19
C ALA A 19 6.60 0.12 -2.69
N ARG A 20 7.64 -0.47 -3.30
CA ARG A 20 7.63 -1.01 -4.65
C ARG A 20 8.02 -2.47 -4.59
N ASP A 21 7.28 -3.32 -5.28
CA ASP A 21 7.57 -4.75 -5.39
C ASP A 21 7.06 -5.26 -6.74
N ASP A 22 7.97 -5.46 -7.66
CA ASP A 22 7.67 -5.81 -9.05
C ASP A 22 7.64 -7.33 -9.29
N ARG A 23 7.97 -8.14 -8.26
CA ARG A 23 8.09 -9.62 -8.36
C ARG A 23 6.80 -10.31 -8.77
N ASN A 24 5.64 -9.78 -8.38
CA ASN A 24 4.34 -10.38 -8.69
C ASN A 24 4.00 -10.41 -10.18
N TRP A 25 4.64 -9.57 -10.98
CA TRP A 25 4.46 -9.52 -12.43
C TRP A 25 5.76 -9.79 -13.21
N GLY A 26 6.78 -10.33 -12.52
CA GLY A 26 8.04 -10.74 -13.13
C GLY A 26 8.97 -9.58 -13.48
N GLY A 27 8.87 -8.45 -12.77
CA GLY A 27 9.81 -7.35 -12.89
C GLY A 27 11.14 -7.65 -12.20
N ASP A 28 12.23 -7.18 -12.76
CA ASP A 28 13.60 -7.44 -12.31
C ASP A 28 14.09 -6.45 -11.24
N ASP A 29 13.39 -5.34 -11.04
CA ASP A 29 13.80 -4.34 -10.06
C ASP A 29 13.66 -4.88 -8.63
N PRO A 30 14.67 -4.68 -7.79
CA PRO A 30 14.63 -5.14 -6.41
C PRO A 30 13.53 -4.45 -5.61
N PRO A 31 12.80 -5.18 -4.76
CA PRO A 31 11.76 -4.59 -3.94
C PRO A 31 12.35 -3.67 -2.89
N GLY A 32 11.63 -2.60 -2.58
CA GLY A 32 12.04 -1.64 -1.57
C GLY A 32 10.86 -1.08 -0.78
N VAL A 33 11.13 -0.66 0.45
CA VAL A 33 10.17 0.07 1.29
C VAL A 33 10.85 1.26 1.96
N VAL A 34 10.16 2.38 1.99
CA VAL A 34 10.61 3.60 2.67
C VAL A 34 9.54 4.06 3.65
N TYR A 35 9.97 4.38 4.87
CA TYR A 35 9.10 4.94 5.90
C TYR A 35 9.47 6.41 6.13
N PHE A 36 8.49 7.27 5.95
CA PHE A 36 8.62 8.71 6.17
C PHE A 36 7.94 9.10 7.47
N TYR A 37 8.67 9.79 8.33
CA TYR A 37 8.09 10.42 9.51
C TYR A 37 7.34 11.68 9.13
N ALA A 38 6.17 11.89 9.75
CA ALA A 38 5.43 13.14 9.65
C ALA A 38 4.77 13.49 10.99
N PRO A 39 4.77 14.78 11.38
CA PRO A 39 4.17 15.24 12.64
C PRO A 39 2.64 15.13 12.63
N GLY A 40 2.04 14.83 11.49
CA GLY A 40 0.60 14.70 11.34
C GLY A 40 0.21 13.79 10.19
N ARG A 41 -1.10 13.68 9.98
CA ARG A 41 -1.68 12.86 8.91
C ARG A 41 -2.25 13.68 7.75
N HIS A 42 -1.95 14.96 7.64
CA HIS A 42 -2.45 15.79 6.56
C HIS A 42 -1.91 15.30 5.19
N GLY A 43 -2.74 15.37 4.17
CA GLY A 43 -2.37 14.92 2.82
C GLY A 43 -1.21 15.69 2.19
N GLU A 44 -0.85 16.86 2.74
CA GLU A 44 0.35 17.63 2.34
C GLU A 44 1.64 16.84 2.50
N HIS A 45 1.72 16.00 3.53
CA HIS A 45 2.87 15.12 3.70
C HIS A 45 2.98 14.13 2.54
N ALA A 46 1.86 13.55 2.07
CA ALA A 46 1.86 12.66 0.92
C ALA A 46 2.30 13.39 -0.36
N GLU A 47 1.88 14.64 -0.58
CA GLU A 47 2.37 15.44 -1.73
C GLU A 47 3.88 15.68 -1.66
N THR A 48 4.40 15.99 -0.47
CA THR A 48 5.85 16.18 -0.27
C THR A 48 6.63 14.90 -0.55
N PHE A 49 6.20 13.76 0.01
CA PHE A 49 6.90 12.47 -0.16
C PHE A 49 6.84 11.95 -1.59
N LEU A 50 5.79 12.31 -2.34
CA LEU A 50 5.56 11.90 -3.71
C LEU A 50 5.86 13.01 -4.73
N SER A 51 6.62 14.04 -4.32
CA SER A 51 7.07 15.08 -5.25
C SER A 51 7.91 14.45 -6.38
N GLY A 52 7.59 14.80 -7.62
CA GLY A 52 8.21 14.25 -8.83
C GLY A 52 7.71 12.85 -9.25
N PHE A 53 6.93 12.17 -8.42
CA PHE A 53 6.34 10.89 -8.82
C PHE A 53 5.18 11.11 -9.78
N ASN A 54 5.18 10.38 -10.91
CA ASN A 54 4.09 10.30 -11.87
C ASN A 54 3.76 8.83 -12.12
N GLY A 55 2.47 8.51 -12.29
CA GLY A 55 2.04 7.16 -12.55
C GLY A 55 0.88 6.70 -11.69
N ILE A 56 0.83 5.40 -11.37
CA ILE A 56 -0.25 4.79 -10.59
C ILE A 56 0.21 4.54 -9.16
N LEU A 57 -0.56 5.02 -8.19
CA LEU A 57 -0.32 4.79 -6.76
C LEU A 57 -1.45 3.97 -6.16
N GLN A 58 -1.11 2.81 -5.60
CA GLN A 58 -2.07 2.00 -4.86
C GLN A 58 -2.20 2.48 -3.41
N ILE A 59 -3.42 2.69 -2.94
CA ILE A 59 -3.73 3.24 -1.62
C ILE A 59 -4.86 2.47 -0.90
N ASP A 60 -4.94 2.66 0.42
CA ASP A 60 -5.95 2.06 1.31
C ASP A 60 -7.30 2.81 1.36
N GLY A 61 -7.47 3.83 0.53
CA GLY A 61 -8.69 4.67 0.54
C GLY A 61 -8.71 5.74 1.65
N TYR A 62 -7.55 6.09 2.22
CA TYR A 62 -7.48 7.20 3.14
C TYR A 62 -7.72 8.54 2.44
N PRO A 63 -8.66 9.39 2.91
CA PRO A 63 -9.01 10.65 2.25
C PRO A 63 -7.85 11.64 2.06
N GLY A 64 -6.80 11.55 2.88
CA GLY A 64 -5.59 12.39 2.73
C GLY A 64 -4.88 12.20 1.39
N TYR A 65 -5.08 11.06 0.70
CA TYR A 65 -4.52 10.82 -0.62
C TYR A 65 -5.33 11.44 -1.77
N ASN A 66 -6.60 11.84 -1.54
CA ASN A 66 -7.47 12.37 -2.61
C ASN A 66 -6.88 13.60 -3.30
N ARG A 67 -6.06 14.37 -2.60
CA ARG A 67 -5.40 15.55 -3.19
C ARG A 67 -4.33 15.19 -4.24
N LEU A 68 -3.77 13.99 -4.19
CA LEU A 68 -2.76 13.52 -5.14
C LEU A 68 -3.33 13.34 -6.56
N ALA A 69 -4.62 13.04 -6.68
CA ALA A 69 -5.32 12.88 -7.96
C ALA A 69 -5.90 14.21 -8.51
N ARG A 70 -5.74 15.32 -7.81
CA ARG A 70 -6.30 16.61 -8.24
C ARG A 70 -5.39 17.33 -9.22
N PRO A 71 -5.94 18.09 -10.19
CA PRO A 71 -5.14 18.96 -11.07
C PRO A 71 -4.30 20.00 -10.31
N SER A 72 -4.74 20.37 -9.09
CA SER A 72 -4.03 21.31 -8.22
C SER A 72 -2.94 20.68 -7.35
N ARG A 73 -2.57 19.41 -7.61
CA ARG A 73 -1.48 18.74 -6.89
C ARG A 73 -0.18 19.51 -6.98
N LYS A 74 0.51 19.67 -5.85
CA LYS A 74 1.84 20.26 -5.80
C LYS A 74 2.90 19.17 -6.01
N GLY A 75 3.95 19.49 -6.77
CA GLY A 75 5.08 18.58 -6.98
C GLY A 75 4.92 17.56 -8.11
N GLY A 76 4.01 17.77 -9.06
CA GLY A 76 3.87 16.97 -10.27
C GLY A 76 2.45 16.88 -10.80
N ASP A 77 2.25 16.14 -11.87
CA ASP A 77 0.94 15.86 -12.47
C ASP A 77 0.03 15.04 -11.54
N PRO A 78 -1.30 15.06 -11.75
CA PRO A 78 -2.22 14.21 -11.02
C PRO A 78 -1.82 12.74 -11.07
N ILE A 79 -1.78 12.08 -9.91
CA ILE A 79 -1.49 10.65 -9.81
C ILE A 79 -2.76 9.85 -10.11
N VAL A 80 -2.63 8.79 -10.89
CA VAL A 80 -3.70 7.80 -11.04
C VAL A 80 -3.77 6.95 -9.78
N VAL A 81 -4.94 6.90 -9.16
CA VAL A 81 -5.14 6.17 -7.90
C VAL A 81 -5.68 4.77 -8.18
N ALA A 82 -5.08 3.75 -7.60
CA ALA A 82 -5.62 2.41 -7.50
C ALA A 82 -6.07 2.12 -6.06
N HIS A 83 -7.32 1.70 -5.88
CA HIS A 83 -7.84 1.33 -4.57
C HIS A 83 -7.73 -0.18 -4.33
N CYS A 84 -7.63 -0.55 -3.06
CA CYS A 84 -7.39 -1.91 -2.60
C CYS A 84 -8.71 -2.70 -2.46
N TRP A 85 -8.88 -3.78 -3.21
CA TRP A 85 -10.03 -4.68 -3.11
C TRP A 85 -10.10 -5.43 -1.77
N ALA A 86 -8.96 -5.66 -1.10
CA ALA A 86 -8.99 -6.25 0.24
C ALA A 86 -9.71 -5.36 1.25
N HIS A 87 -9.58 -4.02 1.11
CA HIS A 87 -10.34 -3.08 1.93
C HIS A 87 -11.84 -3.10 1.62
N ALA A 88 -12.23 -3.15 0.35
CA ALA A 88 -13.63 -3.32 -0.05
C ALA A 88 -14.21 -4.63 0.50
N ARG A 89 -13.48 -5.75 0.34
CA ARG A 89 -13.83 -7.06 0.88
C ARG A 89 -14.01 -7.03 2.40
N ARG A 90 -13.09 -6.39 3.13
CA ARG A 90 -13.16 -6.25 4.59
C ARG A 90 -14.45 -5.56 5.06
N LYS A 91 -14.92 -4.54 4.29
CA LYS A 91 -16.18 -3.84 4.62
C LYS A 91 -17.39 -4.75 4.57
N LEU A 92 -17.49 -5.64 3.58
CA LEU A 92 -18.54 -6.64 3.48
C LEU A 92 -18.37 -7.75 4.54
N LYS A 93 -17.14 -8.20 4.77
CA LYS A 93 -16.82 -9.22 5.77
C LYS A 93 -17.24 -8.79 7.18
N GLU A 94 -17.02 -7.53 7.57
CA GLU A 94 -17.44 -6.96 8.85
C GLU A 94 -18.98 -7.06 9.05
N ILE A 95 -19.76 -6.89 7.98
CA ILE A 95 -21.22 -7.01 8.02
C ILE A 95 -21.65 -8.48 8.08
N PHE A 96 -21.04 -9.32 7.23
CA PHE A 96 -21.35 -10.74 7.19
C PHE A 96 -21.08 -11.42 8.54
N ASP A 97 -19.92 -11.18 9.14
CA ASP A 97 -19.52 -11.80 10.41
C ASP A 97 -20.42 -11.38 11.58
N ARG A 98 -20.98 -10.17 11.52
CA ARG A 98 -21.81 -9.67 12.58
C ARG A 98 -23.29 -10.06 12.42
N ASP A 99 -23.80 -9.95 11.20
CA ASP A 99 -25.26 -9.99 10.95
C ASP A 99 -25.70 -11.16 10.06
N GLY A 100 -24.76 -11.94 9.49
CA GLY A 100 -25.08 -13.01 8.54
C GLY A 100 -25.71 -12.51 7.24
N SER A 101 -25.49 -11.24 6.86
CA SER A 101 -26.18 -10.59 5.74
C SER A 101 -25.95 -11.33 4.41
N GLU A 102 -27.04 -11.79 3.77
CA GLU A 102 -27.00 -12.44 2.45
C GLU A 102 -26.43 -11.50 1.37
N ILE A 103 -26.76 -10.21 1.42
CA ILE A 103 -26.20 -9.20 0.51
C ILE A 103 -24.67 -9.13 0.68
N ALA A 104 -24.17 -9.14 1.91
CA ALA A 104 -22.74 -9.13 2.15
C ALA A 104 -22.09 -10.45 1.69
N ALA A 105 -22.74 -11.59 1.91
CA ALA A 105 -22.26 -12.90 1.46
C ALA A 105 -22.13 -12.95 -0.08
N GLU A 106 -23.13 -12.46 -0.80
CA GLU A 106 -23.12 -12.39 -2.26
C GLU A 106 -21.97 -11.50 -2.77
N GLY A 107 -21.79 -10.30 -2.21
CA GLY A 107 -20.69 -9.43 -2.60
C GLY A 107 -19.31 -10.04 -2.29
N LEU A 108 -19.18 -10.78 -1.18
CA LEU A 108 -17.95 -11.51 -0.85
C LEU A 108 -17.67 -12.64 -1.84
N HIS A 109 -18.70 -13.34 -2.30
CA HIS A 109 -18.57 -14.38 -3.31
C HIS A 109 -18.05 -13.80 -4.63
N GLN A 110 -18.69 -12.76 -5.16
CA GLN A 110 -18.24 -12.10 -6.38
C GLN A 110 -16.79 -11.59 -6.30
N ILE A 111 -16.39 -11.00 -5.16
CA ILE A 111 -14.99 -10.59 -4.96
C ILE A 111 -14.06 -11.81 -4.98
N THR A 112 -14.46 -12.94 -4.42
CA THR A 112 -13.64 -14.17 -4.40
C THR A 112 -13.39 -14.69 -5.80
N GLU A 113 -14.34 -14.59 -6.72
CA GLU A 113 -14.16 -14.96 -8.13
C GLU A 113 -13.10 -14.08 -8.82
N ILE A 114 -13.10 -12.77 -8.56
CA ILE A 114 -12.06 -11.87 -9.07
C ILE A 114 -10.67 -12.26 -8.54
N TYR A 115 -10.56 -12.58 -7.24
CA TYR A 115 -9.30 -13.02 -6.64
C TYR A 115 -8.83 -14.38 -7.18
N ALA A 116 -9.73 -15.27 -7.57
CA ALA A 116 -9.36 -16.55 -8.18
C ALA A 116 -8.60 -16.32 -9.50
N ILE A 117 -9.04 -15.37 -10.32
CA ILE A 117 -8.33 -15.00 -11.54
C ILE A 117 -6.94 -14.43 -11.25
N GLU A 118 -6.82 -13.54 -10.28
CA GLU A 118 -5.53 -12.95 -9.88
C GLU A 118 -4.54 -14.02 -9.38
N LYS A 119 -5.03 -15.06 -8.72
CA LYS A 119 -4.21 -16.20 -8.31
C LYS A 119 -3.64 -16.95 -9.53
N ASP A 120 -4.44 -17.16 -10.57
CA ASP A 120 -4.04 -17.88 -11.79
C ASP A 120 -2.96 -17.12 -12.58
N ILE A 121 -3.02 -15.81 -12.59
CA ILE A 121 -2.13 -14.95 -13.42
C ILE A 121 -0.91 -14.42 -12.65
N ARG A 122 -0.75 -14.80 -11.40
CA ARG A 122 0.40 -14.38 -10.59
C ARG A 122 1.71 -14.86 -11.22
N GLY A 123 2.72 -13.96 -11.27
CA GLY A 123 4.03 -14.26 -11.83
C GLY A 123 4.09 -14.26 -13.36
N THR A 124 2.99 -13.98 -14.05
CA THR A 124 3.00 -13.77 -15.50
C THR A 124 3.31 -12.31 -15.85
N SER A 125 3.73 -12.07 -17.10
CA SER A 125 4.11 -10.74 -17.57
C SER A 125 2.95 -9.74 -17.51
N PRO A 126 3.24 -8.42 -17.43
CA PRO A 126 2.20 -7.38 -17.40
C PRO A 126 1.21 -7.47 -18.57
N GLY A 127 1.68 -7.78 -19.76
CA GLY A 127 0.82 -7.95 -20.94
C GLY A 127 -0.14 -9.13 -20.79
N GLN A 128 0.35 -10.27 -20.31
CA GLN A 128 -0.49 -11.45 -20.05
C GLN A 128 -1.51 -11.19 -18.93
N ARG A 129 -1.11 -10.54 -17.85
CA ARG A 129 -2.00 -10.14 -16.76
C ARG A 129 -3.10 -9.21 -17.29
N LEU A 130 -2.73 -8.17 -18.04
CA LEU A 130 -3.69 -7.24 -18.60
C LEU A 130 -4.69 -7.94 -19.51
N SER A 131 -4.23 -8.79 -20.44
CA SER A 131 -5.10 -9.55 -21.34
C SER A 131 -6.07 -10.46 -20.60
N ALA A 132 -5.59 -11.19 -19.59
CA ALA A 132 -6.43 -12.05 -18.77
C ALA A 132 -7.46 -11.26 -17.95
N ARG A 133 -7.06 -10.13 -17.38
CA ARG A 133 -7.96 -9.23 -16.64
C ARG A 133 -9.05 -8.65 -17.53
N GLN A 134 -8.71 -8.21 -18.74
CA GLN A 134 -9.70 -7.71 -19.69
C GLN A 134 -10.69 -8.81 -20.12
N ALA A 135 -10.21 -10.03 -20.35
CA ALA A 135 -11.05 -11.13 -20.79
C ALA A 135 -11.90 -11.74 -19.67
N ARG A 136 -11.38 -11.85 -18.44
CA ARG A 136 -11.98 -12.62 -17.35
C ARG A 136 -12.44 -11.75 -16.17
N SER A 137 -11.62 -10.79 -15.70
CA SER A 137 -11.93 -9.98 -14.52
C SER A 137 -12.86 -8.82 -14.85
N ALA A 138 -12.71 -8.16 -16.00
CA ALA A 138 -13.52 -7.00 -16.35
C ALA A 138 -15.04 -7.31 -16.40
N PRO A 139 -15.50 -8.43 -16.95
CA PRO A 139 -16.92 -8.82 -16.87
C PRO A 139 -17.42 -9.00 -15.46
N LEU A 140 -16.63 -9.64 -14.56
CA LEU A 140 -16.99 -9.84 -13.16
C LEU A 140 -17.04 -8.51 -12.39
N VAL A 141 -16.07 -7.63 -12.63
CA VAL A 141 -16.06 -6.29 -12.02
C VAL A 141 -17.27 -5.47 -12.49
N ALA A 142 -17.63 -5.53 -13.77
CA ALA A 142 -18.83 -4.87 -14.30
C ALA A 142 -20.12 -5.42 -13.66
N ALA A 143 -20.22 -6.75 -13.50
CA ALA A 143 -21.34 -7.40 -12.81
C ALA A 143 -21.43 -6.97 -11.35
N PHE A 144 -20.30 -6.93 -10.63
CA PHE A 144 -20.24 -6.43 -9.27
C PHE A 144 -20.68 -4.96 -9.17
N GLY A 145 -20.27 -4.11 -10.11
CA GLY A 145 -20.70 -2.71 -10.18
C GLY A 145 -22.21 -2.57 -10.35
N THR A 146 -22.82 -3.36 -11.22
CA THR A 146 -24.28 -3.42 -11.41
C THR A 146 -24.99 -3.89 -10.13
N TRP A 147 -24.50 -4.95 -9.53
CA TRP A 147 -24.96 -5.45 -8.23
C TRP A 147 -24.87 -4.38 -7.12
N LEU A 148 -23.71 -3.74 -6.99
CA LEU A 148 -23.46 -2.68 -6.00
C LEU A 148 -24.47 -1.53 -6.14
N HIS A 149 -24.70 -1.09 -7.38
CA HIS A 149 -25.68 -0.04 -7.67
C HIS A 149 -27.11 -0.46 -7.25
N ALA A 150 -27.52 -1.67 -7.63
CA ALA A 150 -28.84 -2.21 -7.30
C ALA A 150 -29.02 -2.33 -5.77
N GLN A 151 -28.02 -2.85 -5.05
CA GLN A 151 -28.13 -2.98 -3.59
C GLN A 151 -28.17 -1.63 -2.87
N ARG A 152 -27.41 -0.62 -3.36
CA ARG A 152 -27.48 0.74 -2.81
C ARG A 152 -28.85 1.39 -2.98
N GLY A 153 -29.59 1.07 -4.02
CA GLY A 153 -30.97 1.54 -4.20
C GLY A 153 -31.98 0.89 -3.24
N ARG A 154 -31.67 -0.30 -2.70
CA ARG A 154 -32.57 -1.09 -1.84
C ARG A 154 -32.26 -0.95 -0.35
N VAL A 155 -31.04 -0.59 0.01
CA VAL A 155 -30.54 -0.52 1.38
C VAL A 155 -30.49 0.93 1.85
N SER A 156 -30.99 1.21 3.05
CA SER A 156 -30.92 2.56 3.63
C SER A 156 -29.46 3.04 3.70
N PRO A 157 -29.12 4.24 3.17
CA PRO A 157 -27.77 4.79 3.24
C PRO A 157 -27.23 4.97 4.66
N LYS A 158 -28.12 5.14 5.65
CA LYS A 158 -27.79 5.32 7.07
C LYS A 158 -27.61 3.99 7.80
N SER A 159 -27.95 2.87 7.17
CA SER A 159 -27.69 1.56 7.76
C SER A 159 -26.19 1.23 7.68
N ARG A 160 -25.71 0.36 8.57
CA ARG A 160 -24.32 -0.08 8.56
C ARG A 160 -23.92 -0.72 7.23
N LEU A 161 -24.79 -1.54 6.64
CA LEU A 161 -24.55 -2.10 5.31
C LEU A 161 -24.52 -1.00 4.25
N GLY A 162 -25.45 -0.05 4.28
CA GLY A 162 -25.48 1.08 3.35
C GLY A 162 -24.21 1.92 3.40
N GLU A 163 -23.66 2.20 4.59
CA GLU A 163 -22.37 2.88 4.75
C GLU A 163 -21.21 2.11 4.11
N LYS A 164 -21.19 0.76 4.24
CA LYS A 164 -20.14 -0.06 3.63
C LYS A 164 -20.29 -0.12 2.10
N LEU A 165 -21.49 -0.22 1.58
CA LEU A 165 -21.75 -0.14 0.15
C LEU A 165 -21.39 1.25 -0.41
N ALA A 166 -21.69 2.32 0.32
CA ALA A 166 -21.28 3.68 -0.05
C ALA A 166 -19.74 3.83 -0.06
N TYR A 167 -19.03 3.25 0.91
CA TYR A 167 -17.58 3.22 0.91
C TYR A 167 -17.03 2.59 -0.39
N ILE A 168 -17.52 1.42 -0.80
CA ILE A 168 -17.08 0.73 -2.01
C ILE A 168 -17.37 1.59 -3.24
N ALA A 169 -18.58 2.17 -3.32
CA ALA A 169 -18.97 3.01 -4.45
C ALA A 169 -18.14 4.30 -4.57
N ASN A 170 -17.77 4.91 -3.44
CA ASN A 170 -16.94 6.12 -3.43
C ASN A 170 -15.48 5.86 -3.88
N HIS A 171 -15.05 4.58 -3.90
CA HIS A 171 -13.73 4.17 -4.34
C HIS A 171 -13.77 3.41 -5.68
N TRP A 172 -14.94 3.39 -6.34
CA TRP A 172 -15.21 2.53 -7.48
C TRP A 172 -14.22 2.71 -8.64
N ASP A 173 -13.95 3.94 -9.04
CA ASP A 173 -13.03 4.23 -10.15
C ASP A 173 -11.62 3.68 -9.87
N GLY A 174 -11.10 3.92 -8.68
CA GLY A 174 -9.80 3.40 -8.27
C GLY A 174 -9.77 1.87 -8.08
N LEU A 175 -10.90 1.23 -7.75
CA LEU A 175 -11.01 -0.23 -7.70
C LEU A 175 -10.91 -0.86 -9.09
N GLN A 176 -11.22 -0.13 -10.16
CA GLN A 176 -11.10 -0.60 -11.53
C GLN A 176 -9.70 -0.39 -12.14
N THR A 177 -8.84 0.42 -11.52
CA THR A 177 -7.52 0.78 -12.08
C THR A 177 -6.64 -0.44 -12.39
N PHE A 178 -6.71 -1.53 -11.61
CA PHE A 178 -5.93 -2.75 -11.89
C PHE A 178 -6.29 -3.41 -13.22
N LEU A 179 -7.44 -3.10 -13.79
CA LEU A 179 -7.86 -3.57 -15.12
C LEU A 179 -7.16 -2.82 -16.26
N THR A 180 -6.51 -1.69 -15.99
CA THR A 180 -5.89 -0.83 -17.03
C THR A 180 -4.40 -1.07 -17.20
N ASP A 181 -3.73 -1.66 -16.20
CA ASP A 181 -2.28 -1.94 -16.23
C ASP A 181 -1.98 -3.26 -15.51
N GLY A 182 -1.32 -4.17 -16.20
CA GLY A 182 -0.97 -5.49 -15.66
C GLY A 182 0.04 -5.46 -14.49
N ARG A 183 0.72 -4.34 -14.27
CA ARG A 183 1.65 -4.15 -13.14
C ARG A 183 0.94 -3.79 -11.84
N VAL A 184 -0.26 -3.22 -11.93
CA VAL A 184 -1.05 -2.83 -10.74
C VAL A 184 -1.58 -4.07 -10.04
N GLU A 185 -1.38 -4.17 -8.72
CA GLU A 185 -1.94 -5.25 -7.91
C GLU A 185 -3.43 -5.00 -7.60
N ILE A 186 -4.18 -6.08 -7.37
CA ILE A 186 -5.59 -5.97 -6.96
C ILE A 186 -5.72 -5.43 -5.53
N ASP A 187 -4.71 -5.63 -4.69
CA ASP A 187 -4.71 -5.17 -3.30
C ASP A 187 -3.34 -4.70 -2.81
N SER A 188 -3.32 -4.02 -1.67
CA SER A 188 -2.14 -3.47 -1.01
C SER A 188 -1.61 -4.35 0.13
N ASN A 189 -1.93 -5.65 0.16
CA ASN A 189 -1.56 -6.54 1.25
C ASN A 189 -0.03 -6.61 1.46
N ASN A 190 0.76 -6.51 0.39
CA ASN A 190 2.23 -6.45 0.48
C ASN A 190 2.67 -5.27 1.36
N VAL A 191 2.13 -4.08 1.12
CA VAL A 191 2.46 -2.89 1.93
C VAL A 191 1.93 -3.02 3.36
N GLU A 192 0.74 -3.62 3.57
CA GLU A 192 0.21 -3.87 4.90
C GLU A 192 1.13 -4.79 5.72
N ASN A 193 1.70 -5.82 5.11
CA ASN A 193 2.66 -6.71 5.74
C ASN A 193 3.95 -5.99 6.12
N LEU A 194 4.45 -5.07 5.28
CA LEU A 194 5.64 -4.27 5.56
C LEU A 194 5.41 -3.26 6.71
N VAL A 195 4.18 -2.81 6.90
CA VAL A 195 3.83 -1.88 8.00
C VAL A 195 3.61 -2.63 9.32
N ARG A 196 3.26 -3.92 9.29
CA ARG A 196 2.95 -4.70 10.50
C ARG A 196 4.08 -4.74 11.54
N PRO A 197 5.37 -4.94 11.18
CA PRO A 197 6.47 -4.91 12.15
C PRO A 197 6.57 -3.57 12.89
N ILE A 198 6.40 -2.46 12.16
CA ILE A 198 6.40 -1.11 12.73
C ILE A 198 5.21 -0.94 13.69
N ALA A 199 4.00 -1.40 13.30
CA ALA A 199 2.81 -1.32 14.13
C ALA A 199 2.93 -2.14 15.42
N LEU A 200 3.54 -3.33 15.35
CA LEU A 200 3.78 -4.19 16.50
C LEU A 200 4.85 -3.61 17.43
N ASN A 201 5.91 -3.06 16.88
CA ASN A 201 6.98 -2.46 17.67
C ASN A 201 6.51 -1.26 18.51
N ARG A 202 5.43 -0.58 18.08
CA ARG A 202 4.77 0.45 18.88
C ARG A 202 4.34 -0.03 20.28
N LYS A 203 4.05 -1.31 20.44
CA LYS A 203 3.69 -1.89 21.74
C LYS A 203 4.89 -2.05 22.67
N ASN A 204 6.10 -2.15 22.13
CA ASN A 204 7.34 -2.40 22.84
C ASN A 204 8.19 -1.13 23.00
N ALA A 205 8.17 -0.26 21.98
CA ALA A 205 8.88 1.02 21.95
C ALA A 205 7.87 2.16 22.02
N LEU A 206 7.53 2.60 23.21
CA LEU A 206 6.49 3.61 23.46
C LEU A 206 6.88 5.01 22.99
N PHE A 207 8.18 5.29 22.77
CA PHE A 207 8.69 6.64 22.49
C PHE A 207 9.68 6.64 21.32
N ALA A 208 9.52 7.64 20.41
CA ALA A 208 10.56 8.06 19.49
C ALA A 208 11.41 9.22 20.06
N GLY A 209 11.14 9.63 21.29
CA GLY A 209 11.76 10.76 21.96
C GLY A 209 11.25 12.09 21.42
N HIS A 210 11.65 12.46 20.21
CA HIS A 210 11.31 13.69 19.49
C HIS A 210 11.19 13.45 17.98
N ASP A 211 10.89 14.51 17.22
CA ASP A 211 10.65 14.41 15.77
C ASP A 211 11.85 13.85 14.99
N GLU A 212 13.08 14.21 15.37
CA GLU A 212 14.31 13.65 14.77
C GLU A 212 14.49 12.17 15.09
N GLY A 213 14.12 11.72 16.29
CA GLY A 213 14.11 10.30 16.66
C GLY A 213 13.12 9.50 15.81
N GLY A 214 11.93 10.07 15.55
CA GLY A 214 10.94 9.51 14.63
C GLY A 214 11.44 9.41 13.20
N ALA A 215 12.14 10.43 12.71
CA ALA A 215 12.75 10.45 11.39
C ALA A 215 13.90 9.44 11.27
N ALA A 216 14.77 9.36 12.30
CA ALA A 216 15.85 8.38 12.35
C ALA A 216 15.30 6.94 12.37
N TRP A 217 14.25 6.70 13.18
CA TRP A 217 13.55 5.42 13.19
C TRP A 217 13.02 5.05 11.81
N GLY A 218 12.33 5.98 11.11
CA GLY A 218 11.83 5.75 9.76
C GLY A 218 12.94 5.34 8.80
N ARG A 219 14.09 6.02 8.83
CA ARG A 219 15.26 5.69 7.97
C ARG A 219 15.83 4.30 8.27
N LEU A 220 16.06 3.98 9.53
CA LEU A 220 16.59 2.66 9.91
C LEU A 220 15.62 1.54 9.59
N ALA A 221 14.32 1.73 9.86
CA ALA A 221 13.29 0.77 9.52
C ALA A 221 13.21 0.53 8.00
N SER A 222 13.39 1.57 7.18
CA SER A 222 13.44 1.45 5.72
C SER A 222 14.56 0.51 5.27
N LEU A 223 15.76 0.68 5.81
CA LEU A 223 16.90 -0.18 5.48
C LEU A 223 16.67 -1.61 5.96
N VAL A 224 16.28 -1.81 7.21
CA VAL A 224 16.06 -3.13 7.82
C VAL A 224 14.96 -3.91 7.08
N GLU A 225 13.82 -3.30 6.81
CA GLU A 225 12.73 -3.99 6.12
C GLU A 225 13.05 -4.20 4.63
N THR A 226 13.78 -3.29 3.99
CA THR A 226 14.29 -3.51 2.62
C THR A 226 15.29 -4.66 2.57
N CYS A 227 16.19 -4.80 3.55
CA CYS A 227 17.05 -5.97 3.67
C CYS A 227 16.23 -7.26 3.72
N LYS A 228 15.24 -7.34 4.61
CA LYS A 228 14.41 -8.54 4.81
C LYS A 228 13.67 -8.97 3.53
N ILE A 229 13.09 -8.03 2.79
CA ILE A 229 12.35 -8.37 1.55
C ILE A 229 13.28 -8.76 0.39
N ASN A 230 14.59 -8.44 0.50
CA ASN A 230 15.64 -8.86 -0.43
C ASN A 230 16.44 -10.08 0.09
N ASN A 231 16.02 -10.71 1.19
CA ASN A 231 16.72 -11.83 1.82
C ASN A 231 18.17 -11.49 2.25
N VAL A 232 18.41 -10.23 2.62
CA VAL A 232 19.68 -9.74 3.14
C VAL A 232 19.61 -9.73 4.67
N GLU A 233 20.66 -10.22 5.34
CA GLU A 233 20.74 -10.19 6.78
C GLU A 233 21.00 -8.74 7.25
N PRO A 234 20.07 -8.12 8.04
CA PRO A 234 20.13 -6.68 8.31
C PRO A 234 21.34 -6.24 9.14
N PHE A 235 21.78 -7.06 10.10
CA PHE A 235 22.93 -6.69 10.95
C PHE A 235 24.23 -6.70 10.13
N ALA A 236 24.47 -7.73 9.33
CA ALA A 236 25.64 -7.83 8.47
C ALA A 236 25.68 -6.67 7.45
N TYR A 237 24.53 -6.35 6.86
CA TYR A 237 24.38 -5.22 5.96
C TYR A 237 24.72 -3.89 6.64
N LEU A 238 24.11 -3.60 7.81
CA LEU A 238 24.33 -2.34 8.52
C LEU A 238 25.80 -2.20 8.95
N LYS A 239 26.40 -3.29 9.46
CA LYS A 239 27.83 -3.31 9.84
C LYS A 239 28.72 -2.95 8.65
N SER A 240 28.59 -3.67 7.54
CA SER A 240 29.39 -3.45 6.32
C SER A 240 29.20 -2.04 5.76
N THR A 241 27.95 -1.54 5.76
CA THR A 241 27.62 -0.19 5.30
C THR A 241 28.29 0.88 6.17
N HIS A 242 28.26 0.73 7.49
CA HIS A 242 28.96 1.64 8.41
C HIS A 242 30.47 1.57 8.25
N GLU A 243 31.05 0.39 8.08
CA GLU A 243 32.48 0.21 7.83
C GLU A 243 32.89 0.89 6.51
N ALA A 244 32.13 0.73 5.44
CA ALA A 244 32.39 1.38 4.15
C ALA A 244 32.34 2.91 4.26
N ILE A 245 31.33 3.45 4.94
CA ILE A 245 31.20 4.90 5.17
C ILE A 245 32.38 5.42 6.00
N ALA A 246 32.76 4.72 7.06
CA ALA A 246 33.90 5.08 7.92
C ALA A 246 35.23 5.02 7.15
N ALA A 247 35.37 4.11 6.20
CA ALA A 247 36.52 4.00 5.29
C ALA A 247 36.53 5.06 4.17
N GLY A 248 35.55 5.96 4.12
CA GLY A 248 35.50 7.06 3.15
C GLY A 248 34.77 6.75 1.84
N HIS A 249 33.77 5.87 1.87
CA HIS A 249 32.95 5.60 0.68
C HIS A 249 32.38 6.90 0.08
N PRO A 250 32.54 7.15 -1.24
CA PRO A 250 32.14 8.40 -1.85
C PRO A 250 30.63 8.62 -1.78
N LYS A 251 30.20 9.81 -1.35
CA LYS A 251 28.77 10.18 -1.32
C LYS A 251 28.08 10.10 -2.69
N SER A 252 28.81 10.34 -3.77
CA SER A 252 28.30 10.23 -5.14
C SER A 252 28.00 8.78 -5.57
N ARG A 253 28.45 7.79 -4.79
CA ARG A 253 28.24 6.36 -5.01
C ARG A 253 27.43 5.72 -3.87
N ILE A 254 26.64 6.51 -3.16
CA ILE A 254 25.85 6.01 -2.02
C ILE A 254 24.88 4.87 -2.43
N ASP A 255 24.47 4.85 -3.69
CA ASP A 255 23.57 3.82 -4.23
C ASP A 255 24.21 2.43 -4.25
N ASP A 256 25.56 2.33 -4.27
CA ASP A 256 26.29 1.06 -4.15
C ASP A 256 26.00 0.38 -2.80
N LEU A 257 25.64 1.16 -1.78
CA LEU A 257 25.36 0.69 -0.43
C LEU A 257 23.89 0.37 -0.19
N LEU A 258 23.05 0.34 -1.24
CA LEU A 258 21.65 -0.05 -1.08
C LEU A 258 21.53 -1.55 -0.74
N PRO A 259 20.52 -1.96 0.06
CA PRO A 259 20.41 -3.34 0.55
C PRO A 259 20.52 -4.43 -0.49
N TRP A 260 19.97 -4.23 -1.68
CA TRP A 260 20.00 -5.20 -2.78
C TRP A 260 21.35 -5.31 -3.49
N ASN A 261 22.27 -4.37 -3.25
CA ASN A 261 23.65 -4.42 -3.76
C ASN A 261 24.60 -5.07 -2.75
N PHE A 262 24.12 -5.39 -1.53
CA PHE A 262 24.95 -5.99 -0.49
C PHE A 262 25.40 -7.41 -0.85
N GLN A 263 26.71 -7.63 -0.76
CA GLN A 263 27.32 -8.95 -0.88
C GLN A 263 27.95 -9.33 0.47
N PRO A 264 27.55 -10.47 1.07
CA PRO A 264 28.20 -10.93 2.30
C PRO A 264 29.69 -11.12 2.08
N SER A 265 30.51 -10.63 3.00
CA SER A 265 31.94 -10.99 3.04
C SER A 265 32.05 -12.50 3.30
N SER A 266 32.83 -13.18 2.48
CA SER A 266 33.13 -14.62 2.60
C SER A 266 33.84 -14.92 3.89
#